data_0ee04ee2e762a78fdc4674fc7c1d6f95
#
_entry.id   0ee04ee2e762a78fdc4674fc7c1d6f95
#
_cell.length_a   1.000
_cell.length_b   1.000
_cell.length_c   1.000
_cell.angle_alpha   90.00
_cell.angle_beta   90.00
_cell.angle_gamma   90.00
#
_symmetry.space_group_name_H-M   'P 1'
#
loop_
_entity.id
_entity.type
_entity.pdbx_description
1 polymer ?
#
loop_
_entity_poly.entity_id
_entity_poly.type
_entity_poly.pdbx_seq_one_letter_code
_entity_poly.pdbx_strand_id
1 'polypeptide(L)'
;GTLNFLNGVPQFAISIGYEEKGEIISGIIFDPIKDEMFFAEKGGGAFLNNSRIRVSNKNKLKDSYLVTGGPKADSKKREGIFEEYTKISNIVDAPIRKFGSAALDIANVACGRFDGYWQWELKYWDIAAGIIILKEAGGFIEFIESNEKNSLKKNIIATNSKIHQELMGSLLKKNIE
;
A
#
# COMPACT_ATOMS: atom_id res chain seq x y z
N GLY A 1 3.85 6.47 -9.50
CA GLY A 1 4.54 7.78 -9.29
C GLY A 1 4.65 8.63 -10.55
N THR A 2 3.84 8.36 -11.60
CA THR A 2 3.94 9.06 -12.91
C THR A 2 3.81 10.59 -12.77
N LEU A 3 2.86 11.05 -11.95
CA LEU A 3 2.68 12.49 -11.75
C LEU A 3 3.88 13.12 -11.04
N ASN A 4 4.46 12.42 -10.07
CA ASN A 4 5.69 12.84 -9.42
C ASN A 4 6.84 12.98 -10.42
N PHE A 5 7.05 11.96 -11.27
CA PHE A 5 8.07 11.98 -12.31
C PHE A 5 7.91 13.16 -13.26
N LEU A 6 6.70 13.40 -13.77
CA LEU A 6 6.40 14.51 -14.68
C LEU A 6 6.66 15.89 -14.06
N ASN A 7 6.53 16.02 -12.75
CA ASN A 7 6.77 17.27 -12.02
C ASN A 7 8.14 17.35 -11.35
N GLY A 8 9.07 16.43 -11.66
CA GLY A 8 10.42 16.44 -11.09
C GLY A 8 10.47 16.09 -9.59
N VAL A 9 9.40 15.52 -9.02
CA VAL A 9 9.38 15.07 -7.63
C VAL A 9 10.07 13.69 -7.54
N PRO A 10 11.16 13.55 -6.75
CA PRO A 10 11.97 12.34 -6.71
C PRO A 10 11.31 11.21 -5.90
N GLN A 11 10.09 10.81 -6.27
CA GLN A 11 9.30 9.77 -5.61
C GLN A 11 8.50 8.98 -6.66
N PHE A 12 9.17 8.09 -7.37
CA PHE A 12 8.61 7.23 -8.40
C PHE A 12 9.42 5.93 -8.47
N ALA A 13 8.86 4.90 -9.09
CA ALA A 13 9.50 3.60 -9.18
C ALA A 13 9.23 2.90 -10.51
N ILE A 14 10.10 1.95 -10.85
CA ILE A 14 9.83 0.88 -11.81
C ILE A 14 9.19 -0.26 -11.01
N SER A 15 8.04 -0.76 -11.45
CA SER A 15 7.31 -1.85 -10.79
C SER A 15 6.96 -2.94 -11.79
N ILE A 16 7.47 -4.15 -11.55
CA ILE A 16 7.31 -5.31 -12.44
C ILE A 16 6.80 -6.47 -11.60
N GLY A 17 5.61 -6.98 -11.90
CA GLY A 17 5.05 -8.19 -11.33
C GLY A 17 4.97 -9.29 -12.39
N TYR A 18 5.39 -10.51 -12.05
CA TYR A 18 5.19 -11.69 -12.88
C TYR A 18 4.06 -12.53 -12.31
N GLU A 19 3.04 -12.73 -13.14
CA GLU A 19 1.86 -13.53 -12.79
C GLU A 19 1.79 -14.77 -13.66
N GLU A 20 1.55 -15.93 -13.03
CA GLU A 20 1.29 -17.19 -13.71
C GLU A 20 0.00 -17.80 -13.18
N LYS A 21 -0.91 -18.15 -14.10
CA LYS A 21 -2.22 -18.77 -13.78
C LYS A 21 -3.05 -18.00 -12.73
N GLY A 22 -2.99 -16.67 -12.78
CA GLY A 22 -3.73 -15.80 -11.86
C GLY A 22 -3.07 -15.60 -10.49
N GLU A 23 -1.85 -16.09 -10.30
CA GLU A 23 -1.08 -15.91 -9.08
C GLU A 23 0.22 -15.13 -9.36
N ILE A 24 0.51 -14.12 -8.52
CA ILE A 24 1.78 -13.40 -8.64
C ILE A 24 2.88 -14.26 -8.05
N ILE A 25 3.86 -14.61 -8.89
CA ILE A 25 4.97 -15.50 -8.55
C ILE A 25 6.21 -14.71 -8.14
N SER A 26 6.48 -13.58 -8.77
CA SER A 26 7.59 -12.70 -8.39
C SER A 26 7.29 -11.25 -8.63
N GLY A 27 8.03 -10.37 -7.96
CA GLY A 27 7.86 -8.93 -8.10
C GLY A 27 9.13 -8.15 -7.79
N ILE A 28 9.34 -7.08 -8.54
CA ILE A 28 10.42 -6.12 -8.36
C ILE A 28 9.82 -4.72 -8.30
N ILE A 29 10.25 -3.93 -7.31
CA ILE A 29 10.02 -2.49 -7.25
C ILE A 29 11.39 -1.84 -7.07
N PHE A 30 11.77 -0.99 -8.02
CA PHE A 30 13.05 -0.29 -7.98
C PHE A 30 12.82 1.23 -7.84
N ASP A 31 13.32 1.81 -6.77
CA ASP A 31 13.41 3.25 -6.56
C ASP A 31 14.75 3.74 -7.13
N PRO A 32 14.77 4.39 -8.30
CA PRO A 32 16.03 4.81 -8.93
C PRO A 32 16.68 6.03 -8.25
N ILE A 33 15.94 6.70 -7.37
CA ILE A 33 16.47 7.86 -6.65
C ILE A 33 17.27 7.44 -5.43
N LYS A 34 16.81 6.39 -4.74
CA LYS A 34 17.46 5.87 -3.53
C LYS A 34 18.38 4.69 -3.81
N ASP A 35 18.39 4.19 -5.05
CA ASP A 35 19.06 2.94 -5.44
C ASP A 35 18.59 1.75 -4.57
N GLU A 36 17.26 1.68 -4.37
CA GLU A 36 16.63 0.65 -3.57
C GLU A 36 15.83 -0.31 -4.45
N MET A 37 16.22 -1.57 -4.48
CA MET A 37 15.52 -2.63 -5.20
C MET A 37 14.83 -3.57 -4.20
N PHE A 38 13.51 -3.51 -4.17
CA PHE A 38 12.67 -4.46 -3.46
C PHE A 38 12.35 -5.64 -4.38
N PHE A 39 12.56 -6.85 -3.88
CA PHE A 39 12.34 -8.07 -4.64
C PHE A 39 11.71 -9.14 -3.78
N ALA A 40 10.83 -9.94 -4.36
CA ALA A 40 10.34 -11.17 -3.76
C ALA A 40 10.00 -12.21 -4.82
N GLU A 41 10.15 -13.46 -4.45
CA GLU A 41 9.67 -14.64 -5.15
C GLU A 41 8.87 -15.49 -4.17
N LYS A 42 7.82 -16.13 -4.65
CA LYS A 42 6.90 -16.96 -3.87
C LYS A 42 7.67 -18.04 -3.08
N GLY A 43 7.53 -18.01 -1.74
CA GLY A 43 8.24 -18.92 -0.82
C GLY A 43 9.71 -18.57 -0.58
N GLY A 44 10.26 -17.54 -1.28
CA GLY A 44 11.66 -17.13 -1.16
C GLY A 44 11.89 -16.08 -0.06
N GLY A 45 10.84 -15.38 0.33
CA GLY A 45 10.92 -14.19 1.19
C GLY A 45 11.10 -12.91 0.40
N ALA A 46 11.09 -11.78 1.09
CA ALA A 46 11.26 -10.45 0.51
C ALA A 46 12.62 -9.84 0.87
N PHE A 47 13.17 -9.07 -0.05
CA PHE A 47 14.49 -8.46 0.07
C PHE A 47 14.46 -6.99 -0.34
N LEU A 48 15.25 -6.16 0.33
CA LEU A 48 15.67 -4.85 -0.10
C LEU A 48 17.16 -4.92 -0.42
N ASN A 49 17.50 -4.70 -1.68
CA ASN A 49 18.82 -5.02 -2.21
C ASN A 49 19.19 -6.48 -1.86
N ASN A 50 20.24 -6.71 -1.11
CA ASN A 50 20.68 -8.05 -0.69
C ASN A 50 20.25 -8.42 0.74
N SER A 51 19.47 -7.57 1.41
CA SER A 51 19.08 -7.76 2.80
C SER A 51 17.63 -8.24 2.91
N ARG A 52 17.40 -9.32 3.65
CA ARG A 52 16.05 -9.82 3.89
C ARG A 52 15.24 -8.82 4.71
N ILE A 53 14.03 -8.51 4.26
CA ILE A 53 13.13 -7.58 4.94
C ILE A 53 11.94 -8.28 5.60
N ARG A 54 11.35 -7.60 6.57
CA ARG A 54 10.12 -7.97 7.26
C ARG A 54 9.30 -6.72 7.55
N VAL A 55 8.00 -6.91 7.63
CA VAL A 55 7.09 -5.89 8.12
C VAL A 55 7.41 -5.55 9.58
N SER A 56 6.94 -4.40 10.04
CA SER A 56 7.09 -3.94 11.42
C SER A 56 6.37 -4.83 12.43
N ASN A 57 6.67 -4.67 13.71
CA ASN A 57 6.09 -5.42 14.81
C ASN A 57 5.02 -4.65 15.60
N LYS A 58 4.64 -3.45 15.20
CA LYS A 58 3.61 -2.67 15.88
C LYS A 58 2.26 -3.39 15.84
N ASN A 59 1.55 -3.36 16.95
CA ASN A 59 0.31 -4.12 17.14
C ASN A 59 -0.89 -3.27 17.58
N LYS A 60 -0.73 -1.95 17.64
CA LYS A 60 -1.81 -0.99 17.91
C LYS A 60 -1.86 0.04 16.81
N LEU A 61 -3.05 0.32 16.31
CA LEU A 61 -3.26 1.32 15.27
C LEU A 61 -2.84 2.72 15.73
N LYS A 62 -3.13 3.05 16.99
CA LYS A 62 -2.76 4.33 17.59
C LYS A 62 -1.27 4.65 17.46
N ASP A 63 -0.41 3.67 17.69
CA ASP A 63 1.05 3.84 17.67
C ASP A 63 1.65 3.71 16.26
N SER A 64 0.80 3.48 15.25
CA SER A 64 1.23 3.13 13.90
C SER A 64 1.60 4.35 13.06
N TYR A 65 2.57 4.16 12.17
CA TYR A 65 2.97 5.14 11.18
C TYR A 65 2.42 4.73 9.81
N LEU A 66 1.46 5.48 9.32
CA LEU A 66 0.66 5.12 8.16
C LEU A 66 0.97 5.99 6.94
N VAL A 67 0.76 5.40 5.77
CA VAL A 67 0.81 6.08 4.49
C VAL A 67 -0.47 5.82 3.70
N THR A 68 -0.92 6.77 2.90
CA THR A 68 -2.10 6.63 2.05
C THR A 68 -1.93 7.36 0.72
N GLY A 69 -2.68 6.95 -0.28
CA GLY A 69 -2.88 7.74 -1.49
C GLY A 69 -4.04 8.72 -1.34
N GLY A 70 -4.00 9.80 -2.11
CA GLY A 70 -5.13 10.72 -2.21
C GLY A 70 -6.19 10.24 -3.21
N PRO A 71 -7.41 10.79 -3.16
CA PRO A 71 -8.39 10.58 -4.20
C PRO A 71 -7.91 11.19 -5.52
N LYS A 72 -8.25 10.56 -6.64
CA LYS A 72 -8.05 11.17 -7.95
C LYS A 72 -8.96 12.40 -8.10
N ALA A 73 -8.56 13.35 -8.93
CA ALA A 73 -9.30 14.59 -9.12
C ALA A 73 -10.75 14.37 -9.59
N ASP A 74 -10.96 13.30 -10.37
CA ASP A 74 -12.24 12.88 -10.95
C ASP A 74 -12.99 11.83 -10.10
N SER A 75 -12.50 11.51 -8.90
CA SER A 75 -13.13 10.50 -8.06
C SER A 75 -14.45 11.00 -7.49
N LYS A 76 -15.53 10.27 -7.80
CA LYS A 76 -16.86 10.49 -7.22
C LYS A 76 -16.91 10.19 -5.69
N LYS A 77 -15.88 9.51 -5.16
CA LYS A 77 -15.76 9.13 -3.74
C LYS A 77 -14.88 10.08 -2.95
N ARG A 78 -14.54 11.23 -3.51
CA ARG A 78 -13.54 12.14 -2.95
C ARG A 78 -13.84 12.58 -1.51
N GLU A 79 -15.09 12.93 -1.22
CA GLU A 79 -15.53 13.34 0.11
C GLU A 79 -15.35 12.19 1.12
N GLY A 80 -15.85 10.99 0.84
CA GLY A 80 -15.69 9.83 1.70
C GLY A 80 -14.23 9.47 1.99
N ILE A 81 -13.32 9.66 1.00
CA ILE A 81 -11.88 9.42 1.20
C ILE A 81 -11.27 10.46 2.17
N PHE A 82 -11.74 11.70 2.15
CA PHE A 82 -11.31 12.71 3.12
C PHE A 82 -11.87 12.44 4.53
N GLU A 83 -13.10 11.96 4.64
CA GLU A 83 -13.69 11.55 5.91
C GLU A 83 -12.92 10.39 6.53
N GLU A 84 -12.60 9.36 5.74
CA GLU A 84 -11.76 8.23 6.16
C GLU A 84 -10.39 8.69 6.64
N TYR A 85 -9.72 9.58 5.88
CA TYR A 85 -8.44 10.16 6.28
C TYR A 85 -8.53 10.88 7.62
N THR A 86 -9.54 11.72 7.80
CA THR A 86 -9.77 12.48 9.04
C THR A 86 -10.01 11.52 10.20
N LYS A 87 -10.83 10.50 10.00
CA LYS A 87 -11.13 9.48 11.02
C LYS A 87 -9.87 8.75 11.48
N ILE A 88 -9.05 8.26 10.55
CA ILE A 88 -7.81 7.57 10.90
C ILE A 88 -6.81 8.53 11.54
N SER A 89 -6.72 9.78 11.05
CA SER A 89 -5.84 10.81 11.61
C SER A 89 -6.16 11.15 13.07
N ASN A 90 -7.42 10.99 13.50
CA ASN A 90 -7.83 11.17 14.89
C ASN A 90 -7.51 9.96 15.79
N ILE A 91 -7.16 8.81 15.21
CA ILE A 91 -6.81 7.60 15.95
C ILE A 91 -5.31 7.49 16.17
N VAL A 92 -4.50 7.80 15.14
CA VAL A 92 -3.06 7.61 15.16
C VAL A 92 -2.33 8.82 15.74
N ASP A 93 -1.30 8.58 16.54
CA ASP A 93 -0.49 9.66 17.16
C ASP A 93 0.44 10.33 16.12
N ALA A 94 0.86 9.60 15.07
CA ALA A 94 1.76 10.11 14.04
C ALA A 94 1.01 10.67 12.82
N PRO A 95 1.51 11.73 12.15
CA PRO A 95 0.90 12.22 10.92
C PRO A 95 0.92 11.18 9.80
N ILE A 96 -0.21 11.01 9.13
CA ILE A 96 -0.34 10.13 7.96
C ILE A 96 0.40 10.75 6.78
N ARG A 97 1.17 9.95 6.05
CA ARG A 97 1.96 10.39 4.89
C ARG A 97 1.24 10.16 3.56
N LYS A 98 1.57 11.00 2.58
CA LYS A 98 1.09 10.89 1.20
C LYS A 98 2.26 11.18 0.27
N PHE A 99 2.80 10.16 -0.40
CA PHE A 99 3.96 10.31 -1.28
C PHE A 99 3.62 10.18 -2.77
N GLY A 100 2.48 9.59 -3.12
CA GLY A 100 2.00 9.51 -4.49
C GLY A 100 2.63 8.42 -5.35
N SER A 101 3.19 7.37 -4.73
CA SER A 101 3.68 6.18 -5.42
C SER A 101 3.22 4.92 -4.71
N ALA A 102 2.11 4.33 -5.14
CA ALA A 102 1.53 3.14 -4.52
C ALA A 102 2.53 1.98 -4.40
N ALA A 103 3.33 1.75 -5.43
CA ALA A 103 4.36 0.70 -5.40
C ALA A 103 5.38 0.92 -4.26
N LEU A 104 5.93 2.15 -4.15
CA LEU A 104 6.87 2.48 -3.08
C LEU A 104 6.21 2.48 -1.70
N ASP A 105 4.96 2.92 -1.60
CA ASP A 105 4.23 2.95 -0.34
C ASP A 105 4.04 1.53 0.21
N ILE A 106 3.66 0.56 -0.65
CA ILE A 106 3.55 -0.86 -0.27
C ILE A 106 4.92 -1.46 0.05
N ALA A 107 5.96 -1.16 -0.74
CA ALA A 107 7.32 -1.64 -0.50
C ALA A 107 7.86 -1.15 0.86
N ASN A 108 7.54 0.09 1.23
CA ASN A 108 7.92 0.65 2.52
C ASN A 108 7.15 0.02 3.69
N VAL A 109 5.92 -0.45 3.49
CA VAL A 109 5.23 -1.30 4.49
C VAL A 109 5.95 -2.65 4.60
N ALA A 110 6.32 -3.27 3.49
CA ALA A 110 6.99 -4.56 3.47
C ALA A 110 8.36 -4.55 4.20
N CYS A 111 9.09 -3.45 4.15
CA CYS A 111 10.36 -3.31 4.88
C CYS A 111 10.23 -2.70 6.29
N GLY A 112 9.00 -2.48 6.77
CA GLY A 112 8.72 -2.01 8.13
C GLY A 112 8.93 -0.52 8.36
N ARG A 113 9.12 0.29 7.31
CA ARG A 113 9.19 1.76 7.41
C ARG A 113 7.84 2.38 7.72
N PHE A 114 6.76 1.76 7.22
CA PHE A 114 5.37 2.05 7.56
C PHE A 114 4.71 0.79 8.10
N ASP A 115 3.64 0.97 8.85
CA ASP A 115 2.87 -0.12 9.46
C ASP A 115 1.65 -0.48 8.64
N GLY A 116 1.14 0.47 7.84
CA GLY A 116 -0.01 0.26 6.97
C GLY A 116 -0.14 1.30 5.87
N TYR A 117 -0.82 0.87 4.83
CA TYR A 117 -1.17 1.65 3.65
C TYR A 117 -2.59 1.33 3.22
N TRP A 118 -3.35 2.34 2.78
CA TRP A 118 -4.61 2.13 2.08
C TRP A 118 -4.77 3.11 0.93
N GLN A 119 -5.40 2.67 -0.12
CA GLN A 119 -5.79 3.53 -1.24
C GLN A 119 -6.90 2.90 -2.05
N TRP A 120 -7.75 3.75 -2.61
CA TRP A 120 -8.85 3.41 -3.48
C TRP A 120 -8.50 3.66 -4.95
N GLU A 121 -9.19 2.97 -5.84
CA GLU A 121 -9.14 3.18 -7.29
C GLU A 121 -7.75 3.01 -7.94
N LEU A 122 -6.92 2.12 -7.39
CA LEU A 122 -5.63 1.75 -7.96
C LEU A 122 -5.79 0.86 -9.20
N LYS A 123 -4.85 0.94 -10.13
CA LYS A 123 -4.73 -0.04 -11.19
C LYS A 123 -3.94 -1.25 -10.70
N TYR A 124 -4.27 -2.43 -11.23
CA TYR A 124 -3.64 -3.68 -10.80
C TYR A 124 -2.13 -3.67 -10.99
N TRP A 125 -1.64 -3.11 -12.08
CA TRP A 125 -0.20 -2.99 -12.34
C TRP A 125 0.55 -2.03 -11.39
N ASP A 126 -0.16 -1.12 -10.72
CA ASP A 126 0.45 -0.25 -9.70
C ASP A 126 0.82 -1.02 -8.42
N ILE A 127 0.20 -2.20 -8.20
CA ILE A 127 0.27 -2.94 -6.94
C ILE A 127 0.76 -4.38 -7.10
N ALA A 128 0.77 -4.94 -8.30
CA ALA A 128 1.06 -6.36 -8.54
C ALA A 128 2.39 -6.81 -7.90
N ALA A 129 3.48 -6.11 -8.15
CA ALA A 129 4.77 -6.43 -7.50
C ALA A 129 4.72 -6.24 -5.98
N GLY A 130 4.04 -5.19 -5.50
CA GLY A 130 3.91 -4.92 -4.07
C GLY A 130 3.17 -6.02 -3.31
N ILE A 131 2.21 -6.70 -3.95
CA ILE A 131 1.45 -7.79 -3.34
C ILE A 131 2.38 -8.93 -2.90
N ILE A 132 3.22 -9.42 -3.79
CA ILE A 132 4.12 -10.54 -3.45
C ILE A 132 5.21 -10.10 -2.47
N ILE A 133 5.78 -8.89 -2.65
CA ILE A 133 6.81 -8.36 -1.76
C ILE A 133 6.27 -8.22 -0.33
N LEU A 134 5.05 -7.69 -0.16
CA LEU A 134 4.45 -7.53 1.14
C LEU A 134 4.12 -8.88 1.79
N LYS A 135 3.52 -9.82 1.04
CA LYS A 135 3.21 -11.16 1.52
C LYS A 135 4.45 -11.91 1.99
N GLU A 136 5.50 -11.91 1.20
CA GLU A 136 6.77 -12.58 1.51
C GLU A 136 7.54 -11.90 2.66
N ALA A 137 7.26 -10.63 2.94
CA ALA A 137 7.74 -9.93 4.12
C ALA A 137 6.94 -10.24 5.39
N GLY A 138 5.84 -11.01 5.29
CA GLY A 138 4.94 -11.34 6.41
C GLY A 138 3.83 -10.32 6.66
N GLY A 139 3.59 -9.41 5.72
CA GLY A 139 2.47 -8.49 5.75
C GLY A 139 1.19 -9.09 5.17
N PHE A 140 0.13 -8.33 5.24
CA PHE A 140 -1.19 -8.72 4.74
C PHE A 140 -1.75 -7.65 3.81
N ILE A 141 -2.40 -8.08 2.73
CA ILE A 141 -3.10 -7.20 1.81
C ILE A 141 -4.49 -7.74 1.56
N GLU A 142 -5.48 -6.86 1.66
CA GLU A 142 -6.88 -7.14 1.39
C GLU A 142 -7.40 -6.26 0.28
N PHE A 143 -8.19 -6.87 -0.60
CA PHE A 143 -8.91 -6.19 -1.65
C PHE A 143 -10.32 -5.91 -1.19
N ILE A 144 -10.68 -4.64 -1.14
CA ILE A 144 -12.04 -4.21 -0.79
C ILE A 144 -12.85 -4.12 -2.08
N GLU A 145 -13.97 -4.82 -2.12
CA GLU A 145 -14.86 -4.81 -3.28
C GLU A 145 -15.36 -3.40 -3.59
N SER A 146 -15.30 -3.04 -4.86
CA SER A 146 -15.98 -1.85 -5.36
C SER A 146 -17.38 -2.24 -5.83
N ASN A 147 -18.37 -1.39 -5.59
CA ASN A 147 -19.73 -1.58 -6.08
C ASN A 147 -19.82 -1.52 -7.64
N GLU A 148 -18.73 -1.20 -8.32
CA GLU A 148 -18.64 -1.18 -9.76
C GLU A 148 -18.26 -2.57 -10.27
N LYS A 149 -19.24 -3.36 -10.68
CA LYS A 149 -19.03 -4.62 -11.41
C LYS A 149 -18.17 -4.35 -12.64
N ASN A 150 -17.06 -5.09 -12.80
CA ASN A 150 -16.05 -4.98 -13.88
C ASN A 150 -15.08 -3.81 -13.78
N SER A 151 -14.90 -3.17 -12.63
CA SER A 151 -13.86 -2.16 -12.49
C SER A 151 -12.46 -2.77 -12.51
N LEU A 152 -11.60 -2.29 -13.42
CA LEU A 152 -10.16 -2.58 -13.40
C LEU A 152 -9.45 -1.91 -12.21
N LYS A 153 -10.19 -1.09 -11.44
CA LYS A 153 -9.69 -0.40 -10.27
C LYS A 153 -9.78 -1.29 -9.04
N LYS A 154 -8.77 -1.27 -8.21
CA LYS A 154 -8.67 -2.02 -6.96
C LYS A 154 -8.63 -1.06 -5.78
N ASN A 155 -9.33 -1.43 -4.73
CA ASN A 155 -9.26 -0.78 -3.43
C ASN A 155 -8.48 -1.71 -2.52
N ILE A 156 -7.47 -1.22 -1.83
CA ILE A 156 -6.61 -2.07 -1.01
C ILE A 156 -6.36 -1.49 0.38
N ILE A 157 -6.16 -2.41 1.31
CA ILE A 157 -5.59 -2.16 2.64
C ILE A 157 -4.40 -3.13 2.78
N ALA A 158 -3.21 -2.58 2.95
CA ALA A 158 -1.95 -3.32 3.08
C ALA A 158 -1.29 -2.98 4.41
N THR A 159 -0.90 -3.97 5.21
CA THR A 159 -0.43 -3.75 6.58
C THR A 159 0.66 -4.74 6.99
N ASN A 160 1.25 -4.50 8.16
CA ASN A 160 2.12 -5.42 8.87
C ASN A 160 1.39 -6.66 9.44
N SER A 161 0.16 -6.92 9.03
CA SER A 161 -0.77 -7.94 9.49
C SER A 161 -1.35 -7.72 10.91
N LYS A 162 -0.58 -7.22 11.87
CA LYS A 162 -1.01 -7.08 13.28
C LYS A 162 -2.07 -6.00 13.50
N ILE A 163 -1.99 -4.89 12.75
CA ILE A 163 -2.96 -3.79 12.83
C ILE A 163 -4.10 -3.90 11.81
N HIS A 164 -4.11 -4.99 11.00
CA HIS A 164 -4.99 -5.07 9.82
C HIS A 164 -6.46 -4.96 10.18
N GLN A 165 -6.93 -5.74 11.14
CA GLN A 165 -8.33 -5.76 11.55
C GLN A 165 -8.79 -4.43 12.16
N GLU A 166 -7.92 -3.78 12.92
CA GLU A 166 -8.23 -2.49 13.53
C GLU A 166 -8.30 -1.38 12.47
N LEU A 167 -7.34 -1.34 11.54
CA LEU A 167 -7.34 -0.37 10.44
C LEU A 167 -8.54 -0.58 9.51
N MET A 168 -8.79 -1.82 9.08
CA MET A 168 -9.93 -2.17 8.24
C MET A 168 -11.26 -1.79 8.90
N GLY A 169 -11.45 -2.19 10.17
CA GLY A 169 -12.66 -1.84 10.93
C GLY A 169 -12.85 -0.33 11.06
N SER A 170 -11.77 0.43 11.20
CA SER A 170 -11.85 1.89 11.28
C SER A 170 -12.16 2.54 9.94
N LEU A 171 -11.69 1.99 8.81
CA LEU A 171 -11.97 2.50 7.47
C LEU A 171 -13.40 2.15 7.00
N LEU A 172 -13.86 0.92 7.26
CA LEU A 172 -15.10 0.38 6.66
C LEU A 172 -16.35 0.57 7.52
N LYS A 173 -16.21 0.84 8.83
CA LYS A 173 -17.37 1.18 9.67
C LYS A 173 -17.96 2.51 9.21
N LYS A 174 -19.14 2.49 8.61
CA LYS A 174 -19.98 3.67 8.48
C LYS A 174 -20.30 4.18 9.89
N ASN A 175 -20.20 5.49 10.10
CA ASN A 175 -20.74 6.11 11.30
C ASN A 175 -22.23 5.73 11.34
N ILE A 176 -22.59 4.88 12.28
CA ILE A 176 -24.00 4.70 12.65
C ILE A 176 -24.27 5.88 13.58
N GLU A 177 -24.77 6.97 13.03
CA GLU A 177 -25.48 8.00 13.79
C GLU A 177 -26.86 7.49 14.16
#